data_2b96db0a1126e4cfe0918f58dad0ca01
#
_entry.id   2b96db0a1126e4cfe0918f58dad0ca01
#
_cell.length_a   1.000
_cell.length_b   1.000
_cell.length_c   1.000
_cell.angle_alpha   90.00
_cell.angle_beta   90.00
_cell.angle_gamma   90.00
#
_symmetry.space_group_name_H-M   'P 1'
#
loop_
_entity.id
_entity.type
_entity.pdbx_description
1 polymer ?
#
loop_
_entity_poly.entity_id
_entity_poly.type
_entity_poly.pdbx_seq_one_letter_code
_entity_poly.pdbx_strand_id
1 'polypeptide(L)'
;RLLASLLTDPYLPGGGFSADYVEGEKNALCDRIAALRNDPRSWAVRRLTALMCDSERYGASAFGTVENAREITAEKLFAAWREALSTAKIELFYCGTHTPDEIEAMWRETPLAAPRPGAIYQPHTEVLASPASAPREIIEEEQVTQGKLSLGFRTGGAWLGSDNAPAYWLFQTAFGGSTSSRLFLNVREKKSLCYYASAQFFTSKGLLLVNSGIENANFEVARDEI
;
A
#
# COMPACT_ATOMS: atom_id res chain seq x y z
N ARG A 1 6.44 -14.94 -23.11
CA ARG A 1 7.04 -14.00 -24.10
C ARG A 1 6.41 -12.63 -24.04
N LEU A 2 5.07 -12.48 -24.19
CA LEU A 2 4.40 -11.16 -24.18
C LEU A 2 4.73 -10.31 -22.94
N LEU A 3 4.67 -10.88 -21.72
CA LEU A 3 5.02 -10.14 -20.49
C LEU A 3 6.46 -9.62 -20.49
N ALA A 4 7.39 -10.43 -21.02
CA ALA A 4 8.79 -9.99 -21.11
C ALA A 4 8.95 -8.86 -22.13
N SER A 5 8.34 -8.97 -23.33
CA SER A 5 8.43 -7.93 -24.36
C SER A 5 7.81 -6.60 -23.90
N LEU A 6 6.71 -6.62 -23.16
CA LEU A 6 6.12 -5.40 -22.57
C LEU A 6 7.09 -4.66 -21.64
N LEU A 7 7.98 -5.40 -20.96
CA LEU A 7 8.96 -4.81 -20.06
C LEU A 7 10.27 -4.41 -20.76
N THR A 8 10.71 -5.19 -21.75
CA THR A 8 12.04 -5.06 -22.34
C THR A 8 12.07 -4.39 -23.71
N ASP A 9 10.90 -4.25 -24.37
CA ASP A 9 10.80 -3.72 -25.73
C ASP A 9 9.69 -2.63 -25.80
N PRO A 10 9.78 -1.55 -25.00
CA PRO A 10 8.86 -0.43 -25.11
C PRO A 10 9.10 0.38 -26.37
N TYR A 11 8.10 1.16 -26.78
CA TYR A 11 8.27 2.09 -27.88
C TYR A 11 9.24 3.23 -27.49
N LEU A 12 10.40 3.29 -28.17
CA LEU A 12 11.49 4.24 -27.87
C LEU A 12 11.85 5.08 -29.11
N PRO A 13 11.04 6.08 -29.49
CA PRO A 13 11.36 6.96 -30.61
C PRO A 13 12.62 7.75 -30.29
N GLY A 14 13.65 7.66 -31.19
CA GLY A 14 14.93 8.34 -30.97
C GLY A 14 15.80 7.75 -29.85
N GLY A 15 15.52 6.52 -29.40
CA GLY A 15 16.32 5.80 -28.38
C GLY A 15 15.95 6.12 -26.93
N GLY A 16 14.84 6.81 -26.67
CA GLY A 16 14.30 7.13 -25.35
C GLY A 16 12.77 7.17 -25.34
N PHE A 17 12.17 7.39 -24.19
CA PHE A 17 10.72 7.58 -24.10
C PHE A 17 10.28 8.87 -24.78
N SER A 18 9.12 8.86 -25.45
CA SER A 18 8.52 10.06 -26.03
C SER A 18 8.18 11.08 -24.93
N ALA A 19 8.67 12.31 -25.09
CA ALA A 19 8.38 13.40 -24.14
C ALA A 19 6.88 13.68 -24.04
N ASP A 20 6.14 13.62 -25.16
CA ASP A 20 4.70 13.87 -25.19
C ASP A 20 3.94 12.78 -24.39
N TYR A 21 4.32 11.51 -24.54
CA TYR A 21 3.71 10.42 -23.78
C TYR A 21 4.02 10.52 -22.29
N VAL A 22 5.27 10.84 -21.94
CA VAL A 22 5.67 11.04 -20.54
C VAL A 22 4.91 12.21 -19.91
N GLU A 23 4.71 13.30 -20.64
CA GLU A 23 3.94 14.46 -20.16
C GLU A 23 2.45 14.09 -19.97
N GLY A 24 1.85 13.34 -20.88
CA GLY A 24 0.49 12.84 -20.74
C GLY A 24 0.30 11.95 -19.52
N GLU A 25 1.19 10.97 -19.32
CA GLU A 25 1.14 10.05 -18.17
C GLU A 25 1.44 10.77 -16.84
N LYS A 26 2.32 11.76 -16.86
CA LYS A 26 2.62 12.61 -15.69
C LYS A 26 1.38 13.41 -15.27
N ASN A 27 0.65 14.01 -16.21
CA ASN A 27 -0.59 14.72 -15.90
C ASN A 27 -1.64 13.77 -15.33
N ALA A 28 -1.81 12.58 -15.93
CA ALA A 28 -2.71 11.55 -15.42
C ALA A 28 -2.30 11.06 -14.01
N LEU A 29 -1.00 10.97 -13.71
CA LEU A 29 -0.50 10.65 -12.37
C LEU A 29 -0.82 11.76 -11.38
N CYS A 30 -0.61 13.02 -11.73
CA CYS A 30 -0.96 14.16 -10.88
C CYS A 30 -2.45 14.18 -10.54
N ASP A 31 -3.32 13.97 -11.55
CA ASP A 31 -4.76 13.88 -11.34
C ASP A 31 -5.14 12.72 -10.43
N ARG A 32 -4.50 11.56 -10.60
CA ARG A 32 -4.70 10.39 -9.72
C ARG A 32 -4.28 10.67 -8.28
N ILE A 33 -3.16 11.36 -8.07
CA ILE A 33 -2.70 11.75 -6.73
C ILE A 33 -3.71 12.72 -6.10
N ALA A 34 -4.16 13.73 -6.84
CA ALA A 34 -5.17 14.67 -6.36
C ALA A 34 -6.49 13.97 -6.01
N ALA A 35 -6.91 13.01 -6.83
CA ALA A 35 -8.15 12.25 -6.65
C ALA A 35 -8.13 11.31 -5.42
N LEU A 36 -6.98 11.04 -4.78
CA LEU A 36 -6.92 10.20 -3.58
C LEU A 36 -7.79 10.75 -2.43
N ARG A 37 -7.98 12.05 -2.36
CA ARG A 37 -8.83 12.71 -1.36
C ARG A 37 -10.32 12.52 -1.63
N ASN A 38 -10.73 12.13 -2.83
CA ASN A 38 -12.13 11.91 -3.19
C ASN A 38 -12.75 10.68 -2.49
N ASP A 39 -11.91 9.81 -1.92
CA ASP A 39 -12.35 8.74 -1.01
C ASP A 39 -11.86 9.03 0.41
N PRO A 40 -12.65 9.71 1.25
CA PRO A 40 -12.24 10.09 2.60
C PRO A 40 -11.91 8.91 3.51
N ARG A 41 -12.51 7.73 3.27
CA ARG A 41 -12.21 6.52 4.04
C ARG A 41 -10.80 6.01 3.74
N SER A 42 -10.49 5.84 2.47
CA SER A 42 -9.14 5.42 2.06
C SER A 42 -8.09 6.49 2.35
N TRP A 43 -8.47 7.77 2.27
CA TRP A 43 -7.59 8.87 2.62
C TRP A 43 -7.19 8.83 4.09
N ALA A 44 -8.12 8.67 5.02
CA ALA A 44 -7.84 8.56 6.45
C ALA A 44 -6.87 7.40 6.76
N VAL A 45 -7.06 6.23 6.13
CA VAL A 45 -6.15 5.08 6.28
C VAL A 45 -4.74 5.41 5.77
N ARG A 46 -4.63 6.09 4.62
CA ARG A 46 -3.33 6.50 4.07
C ARG A 46 -2.62 7.49 4.99
N ARG A 47 -3.34 8.47 5.52
CA ARG A 47 -2.80 9.47 6.45
C ARG A 47 -2.33 8.83 7.74
N LEU A 48 -3.13 7.92 8.31
CA LEU A 48 -2.74 7.14 9.48
C LEU A 48 -1.47 6.31 9.20
N THR A 49 -1.41 5.61 8.07
CA THR A 49 -0.24 4.80 7.71
C THR A 49 1.02 5.67 7.55
N ALA A 50 0.89 6.82 6.89
CA ALA A 50 1.99 7.77 6.74
C ALA A 50 2.47 8.31 8.11
N LEU A 51 1.55 8.60 9.04
CA LEU A 51 1.89 9.04 10.40
C LEU A 51 2.58 7.94 11.20
N MET A 52 2.07 6.71 11.14
CA MET A 52 2.63 5.58 11.89
C MET A 52 4.01 5.16 11.39
N CYS A 53 4.26 5.31 10.09
CA CYS A 53 5.45 4.82 9.39
C CYS A 53 6.29 5.96 8.78
N ASP A 54 6.29 7.14 9.39
CA ASP A 54 6.97 8.34 8.89
C ASP A 54 8.51 8.18 8.76
N SER A 55 9.08 7.31 9.59
CA SER A 55 10.51 6.94 9.53
C SER A 55 10.79 5.70 8.66
N GLU A 56 9.78 5.13 8.04
CA GLU A 56 9.86 3.90 7.27
C GLU A 56 9.46 4.15 5.81
N ARG A 57 10.05 3.41 4.87
CA ARG A 57 9.63 3.47 3.45
C ARG A 57 8.15 3.11 3.24
N TYR A 58 7.57 2.32 4.13
CA TYR A 58 6.16 1.93 4.07
C TYR A 58 5.20 3.11 4.26
N GLY A 59 5.61 4.15 4.95
CA GLY A 59 4.81 5.38 5.12
C GLY A 59 4.74 6.26 3.87
N ALA A 60 5.65 6.05 2.92
CA ALA A 60 5.65 6.80 1.67
C ALA A 60 4.49 6.36 0.75
N SER A 61 3.87 7.34 0.07
CA SER A 61 2.85 7.03 -0.92
C SER A 61 3.47 6.31 -2.13
N ALA A 62 2.84 5.20 -2.56
CA ALA A 62 3.25 4.50 -3.77
C ALA A 62 3.12 5.35 -5.05
N PHE A 63 2.28 6.39 -5.02
CA PHE A 63 2.13 7.34 -6.14
C PHE A 63 3.06 8.55 -6.03
N GLY A 64 3.82 8.68 -4.93
CA GLY A 64 4.60 9.88 -4.64
C GLY A 64 3.72 11.09 -4.31
N THR A 65 4.22 12.29 -4.65
CA THR A 65 3.51 13.57 -4.53
C THR A 65 3.37 14.23 -5.90
N VAL A 66 2.48 15.21 -6.02
CA VAL A 66 2.30 15.98 -7.26
C VAL A 66 3.59 16.72 -7.63
N GLU A 67 4.31 17.24 -6.64
CA GLU A 67 5.58 17.95 -6.82
C GLU A 67 6.61 17.00 -7.44
N ASN A 68 6.81 15.83 -6.86
CA ASN A 68 7.74 14.83 -7.35
C ASN A 68 7.33 14.32 -8.75
N ALA A 69 6.02 14.12 -8.98
CA ALA A 69 5.52 13.71 -10.30
C ALA A 69 5.84 14.75 -11.39
N ARG A 70 5.71 16.03 -11.08
CA ARG A 70 6.03 17.13 -12.03
C ARG A 70 7.50 17.22 -12.40
N GLU A 71 8.41 16.75 -11.56
CA GLU A 71 9.86 16.72 -11.81
C GLU A 71 10.31 15.56 -12.72
N ILE A 72 9.41 14.65 -13.06
CA ILE A 72 9.71 13.52 -13.94
C ILE A 72 9.90 14.04 -15.37
N THR A 73 11.03 13.68 -15.99
CA THR A 73 11.31 13.91 -17.43
C THR A 73 11.43 12.57 -18.14
N ALA A 74 11.37 12.59 -19.48
CA ALA A 74 11.52 11.39 -20.30
C ALA A 74 12.89 10.71 -20.05
N GLU A 75 13.95 11.50 -19.88
CA GLU A 75 15.30 11.01 -19.60
C GLU A 75 15.40 10.36 -18.22
N LYS A 76 14.85 11.01 -17.18
CA LYS A 76 14.83 10.46 -15.82
C LYS A 76 14.05 9.15 -15.78
N LEU A 77 12.88 9.11 -16.44
CA LEU A 77 12.04 7.92 -16.49
C LEU A 77 12.74 6.77 -17.22
N PHE A 78 13.40 7.08 -18.36
CA PHE A 78 14.15 6.10 -19.11
C PHE A 78 15.34 5.52 -18.31
N ALA A 79 16.07 6.39 -17.59
CA ALA A 79 17.15 5.96 -16.72
C ALA A 79 16.65 5.04 -15.60
N ALA A 80 15.55 5.42 -14.93
CA ALA A 80 14.93 4.61 -13.87
C ALA A 80 14.42 3.25 -14.39
N TRP A 81 13.82 3.21 -15.59
CA TRP A 81 13.40 1.97 -16.24
C TRP A 81 14.58 1.04 -16.51
N ARG A 82 15.68 1.56 -17.06
CA ARG A 82 16.91 0.78 -17.31
C ARG A 82 17.51 0.26 -16.01
N GLU A 83 17.57 1.08 -14.98
CA GLU A 83 18.04 0.70 -13.66
C GLU A 83 17.19 -0.43 -13.08
N ALA A 84 15.85 -0.29 -13.12
CA ALA A 84 14.94 -1.32 -12.65
C ALA A 84 15.13 -2.65 -13.39
N LEU A 85 15.28 -2.64 -14.72
CA LEU A 85 15.54 -3.85 -15.48
C LEU A 85 16.88 -4.50 -15.12
N SER A 86 17.89 -3.72 -14.72
CA SER A 86 19.21 -4.24 -14.40
C SER A 86 19.35 -4.73 -12.94
N THR A 87 18.54 -4.20 -12.01
CA THR A 87 18.73 -4.41 -10.57
C THR A 87 17.55 -5.07 -9.86
N ALA A 88 16.33 -5.04 -10.45
CA ALA A 88 15.15 -5.58 -9.78
C ALA A 88 15.24 -7.09 -9.59
N LYS A 89 14.86 -7.59 -8.41
CA LYS A 89 14.59 -9.01 -8.19
C LYS A 89 13.36 -9.41 -9.00
N ILE A 90 13.48 -10.48 -9.78
CA ILE A 90 12.35 -11.00 -10.57
C ILE A 90 11.92 -12.33 -9.97
N GLU A 91 10.64 -12.46 -9.70
CA GLU A 91 9.98 -13.70 -9.28
C GLU A 91 8.86 -14.00 -10.27
N LEU A 92 8.84 -15.23 -10.80
CA LEU A 92 7.83 -15.68 -11.74
C LEU A 92 6.89 -16.67 -11.06
N PHE A 93 5.61 -16.32 -11.01
CA PHE A 93 4.55 -17.23 -10.57
C PHE A 93 3.71 -17.63 -11.77
N TYR A 94 3.48 -18.92 -11.90
CA TYR A 94 2.64 -19.48 -12.96
C TYR A 94 1.55 -20.38 -12.38
N CYS A 95 0.34 -20.18 -12.86
CA CYS A 95 -0.79 -21.05 -12.60
C CYS A 95 -1.44 -21.41 -13.96
N GLY A 96 -1.39 -22.66 -14.34
CA GLY A 96 -1.89 -23.12 -15.63
C GLY A 96 -1.55 -24.58 -15.89
N THR A 97 -1.61 -25.00 -17.15
CA THR A 97 -1.49 -26.42 -17.57
C THR A 97 -0.06 -26.83 -17.94
N HIS A 98 0.85 -25.87 -18.14
CA HIS A 98 2.25 -26.18 -18.45
C HIS A 98 3.00 -26.71 -17.24
N THR A 99 3.96 -27.59 -17.49
CA THR A 99 4.87 -28.09 -16.47
C THR A 99 5.90 -27.02 -16.06
N PRO A 100 6.52 -27.16 -14.88
CA PRO A 100 7.60 -26.27 -14.47
C PRO A 100 8.75 -26.17 -15.48
N ASP A 101 9.14 -27.30 -16.09
CA ASP A 101 10.23 -27.36 -17.07
C ASP A 101 9.90 -26.59 -18.36
N GLU A 102 8.65 -26.70 -18.84
CA GLU A 102 8.18 -25.92 -19.99
C GLU A 102 8.19 -24.42 -19.68
N ILE A 103 7.77 -24.01 -18.50
CA ILE A 103 7.79 -22.60 -18.08
C ILE A 103 9.22 -22.09 -17.94
N GLU A 104 10.12 -22.89 -17.37
CA GLU A 104 11.54 -22.55 -17.27
C GLU A 104 12.17 -22.40 -18.65
N ALA A 105 11.91 -23.32 -19.58
CA ALA A 105 12.38 -23.23 -20.95
C ALA A 105 11.89 -21.94 -21.64
N MET A 106 10.60 -21.63 -21.52
CA MET A 106 10.03 -20.39 -22.05
C MET A 106 10.63 -19.14 -21.41
N TRP A 107 10.92 -19.18 -20.11
CA TRP A 107 11.56 -18.07 -19.40
C TRP A 107 12.99 -17.82 -19.90
N ARG A 108 13.79 -18.88 -20.07
CA ARG A 108 15.17 -18.80 -20.56
C ARG A 108 15.31 -18.16 -21.95
N GLU A 109 14.26 -18.23 -22.77
CA GLU A 109 14.20 -17.56 -24.07
C GLU A 109 13.93 -16.06 -24.00
N THR A 110 13.64 -15.51 -22.81
CA THR A 110 13.33 -14.08 -22.66
C THR A 110 14.61 -13.28 -22.35
N PRO A 111 14.68 -11.99 -22.75
CA PRO A 111 15.80 -11.11 -22.39
C PRO A 111 15.98 -10.97 -20.87
N LEU A 112 14.92 -11.15 -20.08
CA LEU A 112 14.95 -11.01 -18.61
C LEU A 112 15.72 -12.16 -17.92
N ALA A 113 15.90 -13.29 -18.59
CA ALA A 113 16.65 -14.42 -18.09
C ALA A 113 18.18 -14.25 -18.28
N ALA A 114 18.61 -13.32 -19.12
CA ALA A 114 20.03 -13.06 -19.36
C ALA A 114 20.70 -12.50 -18.09
N PRO A 115 22.03 -12.73 -17.90
CA PRO A 115 22.79 -12.11 -16.83
C PRO A 115 22.65 -10.59 -16.86
N ARG A 116 22.31 -10.00 -15.73
CA ARG A 116 22.10 -8.55 -15.61
C ARG A 116 23.32 -7.91 -14.98
N PRO A 117 23.77 -6.73 -15.49
CA PRO A 117 25.03 -6.12 -15.06
C PRO A 117 24.97 -5.52 -13.65
N GLY A 118 23.78 -5.16 -13.18
CA GLY A 118 23.58 -4.54 -11.87
C GLY A 118 23.52 -5.55 -10.72
N ALA A 119 23.92 -5.13 -9.53
CA ALA A 119 23.65 -5.90 -8.32
C ALA A 119 22.14 -5.98 -8.08
N ILE A 120 21.64 -7.21 -7.91
CA ILE A 120 20.21 -7.41 -7.69
C ILE A 120 19.80 -6.82 -6.35
N TYR A 121 18.90 -5.85 -6.40
CA TYR A 121 18.30 -5.25 -5.20
C TYR A 121 17.51 -6.30 -4.43
N GLN A 122 17.82 -6.44 -3.13
CA GLN A 122 17.06 -7.31 -2.23
C GLN A 122 16.06 -6.43 -1.46
N PRO A 123 14.76 -6.57 -1.74
CA PRO A 123 13.76 -5.82 -0.99
C PRO A 123 13.81 -6.22 0.48
N HIS A 124 13.81 -5.22 1.34
CA HIS A 124 13.78 -5.41 2.78
C HIS A 124 12.59 -4.66 3.37
N THR A 125 11.80 -5.35 4.18
CA THR A 125 10.73 -4.76 4.96
C THR A 125 11.14 -4.72 6.43
N GLU A 126 11.26 -3.53 6.96
CA GLU A 126 11.49 -3.35 8.39
C GLU A 126 10.16 -3.47 9.12
N VAL A 127 10.11 -4.32 10.14
CA VAL A 127 8.97 -4.44 11.06
C VAL A 127 9.38 -3.87 12.40
N LEU A 128 8.90 -2.67 12.71
CA LEU A 128 9.13 -2.03 14.00
C LEU A 128 8.16 -2.60 15.02
N ALA A 129 8.69 -3.34 15.99
CA ALA A 129 7.91 -3.95 17.07
C ALA A 129 7.53 -2.96 18.17
N SER A 130 8.35 -1.90 18.35
CA SER A 130 8.13 -0.96 19.45
C SER A 130 7.07 0.09 19.06
N PRO A 131 6.10 0.36 19.96
CA PRO A 131 5.19 1.48 19.77
C PRO A 131 5.93 2.82 19.90
N ALA A 132 5.32 3.88 19.45
CA ALA A 132 5.76 5.25 19.78
C ALA A 132 5.73 5.45 21.31
N SER A 133 6.56 6.34 21.82
CA SER A 133 6.62 6.66 23.24
C SER A 133 5.32 7.26 23.78
N ALA A 134 4.53 7.87 22.90
CA ALA A 134 3.19 8.40 23.19
C ALA A 134 2.30 8.28 21.95
N PRO A 135 0.97 8.21 22.11
CA PRO A 135 0.02 8.31 21.01
C PRO A 135 0.23 9.62 20.23
N ARG A 136 0.14 9.53 18.91
CA ARG A 136 0.17 10.70 18.02
C ARG A 136 -1.20 10.86 17.36
N GLU A 137 -1.65 12.09 17.23
CA GLU A 137 -2.94 12.44 16.64
C GLU A 137 -2.75 13.49 15.55
N ILE A 138 -3.48 13.34 14.46
CA ILE A 138 -3.62 14.35 13.41
C ILE A 138 -5.11 14.53 13.14
N ILE A 139 -5.56 15.79 13.11
CA ILE A 139 -6.90 16.19 12.71
C ILE A 139 -6.77 16.96 11.39
N GLU A 140 -7.47 16.52 10.38
CA GLU A 140 -7.57 17.19 9.07
C GLU A 140 -9.03 17.59 8.84
N GLU A 141 -9.24 18.86 8.47
CA GLU A 141 -10.56 19.37 8.13
C GLU A 141 -10.84 19.12 6.64
N GLU A 142 -11.90 18.38 6.37
CA GLU A 142 -12.33 18.06 5.01
C GLU A 142 -13.84 18.29 4.87
N GLN A 143 -14.28 18.65 3.66
CA GLN A 143 -15.72 18.84 3.38
C GLN A 143 -16.42 17.50 3.20
N VAL A 144 -16.69 16.82 4.31
CA VAL A 144 -17.33 15.50 4.32
C VAL A 144 -18.56 15.51 5.20
N THR A 145 -19.56 14.71 4.84
CA THR A 145 -20.80 14.56 5.62
C THR A 145 -20.58 13.77 6.93
N GLN A 146 -19.54 12.96 6.97
CA GLN A 146 -19.19 12.13 8.14
C GLN A 146 -17.69 12.20 8.39
N GLY A 147 -17.30 12.38 9.64
CA GLY A 147 -15.92 12.24 10.09
C GLY A 147 -15.39 10.82 9.86
N LYS A 148 -14.09 10.70 9.64
CA LYS A 148 -13.39 9.42 9.51
C LYS A 148 -12.40 9.31 10.64
N LEU A 149 -12.67 8.41 11.59
CA LEU A 149 -11.77 8.08 12.69
C LEU A 149 -10.96 6.84 12.31
N SER A 150 -9.65 6.96 12.33
CA SER A 150 -8.73 5.86 12.09
C SER A 150 -7.73 5.75 13.25
N LEU A 151 -7.65 4.58 13.87
CA LEU A 151 -6.72 4.27 14.95
C LEU A 151 -5.73 3.20 14.49
N GLY A 152 -4.46 3.36 14.84
CA GLY A 152 -3.40 2.45 14.43
C GLY A 152 -2.59 1.93 15.61
N PHE A 153 -2.32 0.63 15.57
CA PHE A 153 -1.59 -0.08 16.62
C PHE A 153 -0.45 -0.89 16.01
N ARG A 154 0.74 -0.84 16.65
CA ARG A 154 1.82 -1.78 16.36
C ARG A 154 1.64 -3.02 17.23
N THR A 155 1.68 -4.19 16.61
CA THR A 155 1.32 -5.45 17.27
C THR A 155 2.51 -6.18 17.88
N GLY A 156 3.68 -5.56 17.89
CA GLY A 156 4.84 -6.04 18.66
C GLY A 156 5.52 -7.32 18.15
N GLY A 157 5.02 -7.97 17.13
CA GLY A 157 5.62 -9.25 16.65
C GLY A 157 4.68 -10.08 15.81
N ALA A 158 3.47 -9.61 15.57
CA ALA A 158 2.51 -10.27 14.72
C ALA A 158 2.68 -9.84 13.28
N TRP A 159 3.50 -10.54 12.54
CA TRP A 159 3.69 -10.35 11.10
C TRP A 159 3.60 -11.68 10.36
N LEU A 160 3.51 -11.61 9.04
CA LEU A 160 3.49 -12.79 8.19
C LEU A 160 4.73 -13.66 8.44
N GLY A 161 4.49 -14.95 8.72
CA GLY A 161 5.56 -15.91 9.05
C GLY A 161 5.91 -15.98 10.54
N SER A 162 5.30 -15.17 11.42
CA SER A 162 5.43 -15.37 12.87
C SER A 162 4.51 -16.47 13.37
N ASP A 163 4.92 -17.18 14.43
CA ASP A 163 4.13 -18.24 15.07
C ASP A 163 2.78 -17.71 15.61
N ASN A 164 2.71 -16.42 15.89
CA ASN A 164 1.51 -15.77 16.42
C ASN A 164 0.54 -15.27 15.31
N ALA A 165 0.91 -15.34 14.04
CA ALA A 165 0.07 -14.82 12.96
C ALA A 165 -1.36 -15.40 12.97
N PRO A 166 -1.59 -16.71 13.17
CA PRO A 166 -2.95 -17.28 13.26
C PRO A 166 -3.80 -16.68 14.39
N ALA A 167 -3.20 -16.44 15.56
CA ALA A 167 -3.91 -15.85 16.70
C ALA A 167 -4.35 -14.42 16.42
N TYR A 168 -3.53 -13.65 15.73
CA TYR A 168 -3.89 -12.28 15.32
C TYR A 168 -4.96 -12.24 14.23
N TRP A 169 -5.01 -13.21 13.33
CA TRP A 169 -6.10 -13.35 12.37
C TRP A 169 -7.45 -13.62 13.08
N LEU A 170 -7.45 -14.51 14.05
CA LEU A 170 -8.64 -14.78 14.87
C LEU A 170 -9.04 -13.55 15.70
N PHE A 171 -8.07 -12.88 16.30
CA PHE A 171 -8.31 -11.63 17.04
C PHE A 171 -8.95 -10.58 16.13
N GLN A 172 -8.37 -10.32 14.95
CA GLN A 172 -8.92 -9.35 13.99
C GLN A 172 -10.38 -9.68 13.64
N THR A 173 -10.67 -10.96 13.36
CA THR A 173 -12.03 -11.39 12.98
C THR A 173 -13.02 -11.16 14.12
N ALA A 174 -12.66 -11.53 15.34
CA ALA A 174 -13.50 -11.34 16.52
C ALA A 174 -13.64 -9.86 16.92
N PHE A 175 -12.59 -9.06 16.73
CA PHE A 175 -12.55 -7.66 17.14
C PHE A 175 -13.28 -6.75 16.17
N GLY A 176 -12.99 -6.82 14.85
CA GLY A 176 -13.55 -5.87 13.88
C GLY A 176 -13.64 -6.38 12.44
N GLY A 177 -13.46 -7.69 12.21
CA GLY A 177 -13.42 -8.27 10.87
C GLY A 177 -14.76 -8.77 10.33
N SER A 178 -15.85 -8.73 11.11
CA SER A 178 -17.15 -9.26 10.72
C SER A 178 -18.31 -8.45 11.32
N THR A 179 -19.53 -8.73 10.84
CA THR A 179 -20.76 -8.13 11.39
C THR A 179 -21.13 -8.67 12.78
N SER A 180 -20.52 -9.74 13.23
CA SER A 180 -20.63 -10.28 14.59
C SER A 180 -19.46 -9.90 15.49
N SER A 181 -18.56 -9.05 15.01
CA SER A 181 -17.39 -8.59 15.76
C SER A 181 -17.75 -7.63 16.89
N ARG A 182 -16.86 -7.50 17.86
CA ARG A 182 -17.07 -6.61 19.03
C ARG A 182 -17.26 -5.15 18.63
N LEU A 183 -16.46 -4.63 17.68
CA LEU A 183 -16.60 -3.27 17.18
C LEU A 183 -17.97 -3.07 16.54
N PHE A 184 -18.40 -3.98 15.68
CA PHE A 184 -19.68 -3.87 15.02
C PHE A 184 -20.83 -3.88 16.03
N LEU A 185 -20.86 -4.88 16.94
CA LEU A 185 -21.96 -5.04 17.88
C LEU A 185 -22.00 -3.94 18.95
N ASN A 186 -20.87 -3.50 19.48
CA ASN A 186 -20.85 -2.51 20.55
C ASN A 186 -20.91 -1.08 20.06
N VAL A 187 -20.07 -0.70 19.09
CA VAL A 187 -19.94 0.69 18.64
C VAL A 187 -21.06 1.06 17.69
N ARG A 188 -21.39 0.18 16.74
CA ARG A 188 -22.43 0.44 15.74
C ARG A 188 -23.82 0.07 16.24
N GLU A 189 -24.05 -1.19 16.62
CA GLU A 189 -25.41 -1.67 16.90
C GLU A 189 -25.94 -1.19 18.25
N LYS A 190 -25.16 -1.36 19.34
CA LYS A 190 -25.62 -0.97 20.67
C LYS A 190 -25.65 0.53 20.91
N LYS A 191 -24.57 1.21 20.50
CA LYS A 191 -24.38 2.63 20.84
C LYS A 191 -24.67 3.58 19.69
N SER A 192 -24.85 3.07 18.47
CA SER A 192 -25.14 3.87 17.27
C SER A 192 -24.16 5.03 17.04
N LEU A 193 -22.89 4.87 17.45
CA LEU A 193 -21.87 5.92 17.37
C LEU A 193 -21.27 6.06 15.99
N CYS A 194 -21.43 5.05 15.12
CA CYS A 194 -20.79 5.03 13.82
C CYS A 194 -21.65 4.34 12.76
N TYR A 195 -21.41 4.70 11.51
CA TYR A 195 -22.02 4.04 10.36
C TYR A 195 -21.34 2.70 10.05
N TYR A 196 -20.03 2.63 10.22
CA TYR A 196 -19.24 1.42 10.15
C TYR A 196 -18.11 1.48 11.18
N ALA A 197 -17.72 0.31 11.69
CA ALA A 197 -16.49 0.12 12.44
C ALA A 197 -15.85 -1.20 11.99
N SER A 198 -14.59 -1.19 11.65
CA SER A 198 -13.86 -2.35 11.15
C SER A 198 -12.42 -2.32 11.58
N ALA A 199 -11.80 -3.50 11.74
CA ALA A 199 -10.38 -3.65 12.00
C ALA A 199 -9.72 -4.45 10.88
N GLN A 200 -8.52 -4.04 10.48
CA GLN A 200 -7.71 -4.72 9.47
C GLN A 200 -6.29 -4.91 9.98
N PHE A 201 -5.79 -6.13 9.84
CA PHE A 201 -4.43 -6.49 10.20
C PHE A 201 -3.52 -6.54 8.96
N PHE A 202 -2.45 -5.77 8.98
CA PHE A 202 -1.44 -5.72 7.94
C PHE A 202 -0.25 -6.58 8.35
N THR A 203 -0.31 -7.85 7.99
CA THR A 203 0.66 -8.87 8.40
C THR A 203 2.08 -8.60 7.93
N SER A 204 2.25 -7.92 6.77
CA SER A 204 3.58 -7.56 6.26
C SER A 204 4.31 -6.52 7.11
N LYS A 205 3.58 -5.79 7.98
CA LYS A 205 4.12 -4.71 8.81
C LYS A 205 3.84 -4.87 10.30
N GLY A 206 3.03 -5.84 10.68
CA GLY A 206 2.59 -5.99 12.06
C GLY A 206 1.75 -4.80 12.56
N LEU A 207 0.87 -4.28 11.70
CA LEU A 207 -0.02 -3.16 12.04
C LEU A 207 -1.46 -3.63 12.11
N LEU A 208 -2.18 -3.20 13.14
CA LEU A 208 -3.63 -3.29 13.23
C LEU A 208 -4.21 -1.90 13.04
N LEU A 209 -5.05 -1.71 12.04
CA LEU A 209 -5.77 -0.45 11.79
C LEU A 209 -7.24 -0.64 12.06
N VAL A 210 -7.82 0.27 12.84
CA VAL A 210 -9.25 0.35 13.10
C VAL A 210 -9.80 1.57 12.41
N ASN A 211 -10.90 1.41 11.67
CA ASN A 211 -11.49 2.48 10.88
C ASN A 211 -12.98 2.59 11.15
N SER A 212 -13.47 3.80 11.34
CA SER A 212 -14.86 4.09 11.62
C SER A 212 -15.34 5.34 10.90
N GLY A 213 -16.62 5.35 10.48
CA GLY A 213 -17.31 6.53 9.99
C GLY A 213 -18.23 7.05 11.08
N ILE A 214 -17.93 8.21 11.62
CA ILE A 214 -18.59 8.78 12.81
C ILE A 214 -19.24 10.12 12.50
N GLU A 215 -20.19 10.52 13.31
CA GLU A 215 -20.58 11.93 13.39
C GLU A 215 -19.54 12.70 14.21
N ASN A 216 -19.17 13.91 13.76
CA ASN A 216 -18.12 14.68 14.42
C ASN A 216 -18.42 14.96 15.90
N ALA A 217 -19.68 15.14 16.26
CA ALA A 217 -20.12 15.33 17.65
C ALA A 217 -19.83 14.10 18.54
N ASN A 218 -19.71 12.92 17.96
CA ASN A 218 -19.50 11.66 18.67
C ASN A 218 -18.02 11.23 18.73
N PHE A 219 -17.09 12.08 18.30
CA PHE A 219 -15.68 11.71 18.16
C PHE A 219 -15.09 11.15 19.45
N GLU A 220 -15.16 11.89 20.56
CA GLU A 220 -14.57 11.49 21.83
C GLU A 220 -15.19 10.17 22.35
N VAL A 221 -16.52 10.06 22.30
CA VAL A 221 -17.21 8.86 22.77
C VAL A 221 -16.90 7.65 21.89
N ALA A 222 -16.81 7.84 20.58
CA ALA A 222 -16.46 6.76 19.64
C ALA A 222 -15.00 6.31 19.80
N ARG A 223 -14.08 7.25 20.01
CA ARG A 223 -12.66 6.94 20.27
C ARG A 223 -12.49 6.11 21.54
N ASP A 224 -13.19 6.50 22.61
CA ASP A 224 -13.09 5.84 23.93
C ASP A 224 -13.78 4.46 23.96
N GLU A 225 -14.75 4.23 23.06
CA GLU A 225 -15.44 2.94 22.94
C GLU A 225 -14.72 1.93 22.04
N ILE A 226 -13.89 2.38 21.12
CA ILE A 226 -13.09 1.56 20.21
C ILE A 226 -11.84 1.02 20.89
#